data_1245668c363a3f6ea42e06105503bf2c
#
_entry.id   1245668c363a3f6ea42e06105503bf2c
#
_cell.length_a   1.000
_cell.length_b   1.000
_cell.length_c   1.000
_cell.angle_alpha   90.00
_cell.angle_beta   90.00
_cell.angle_gamma   90.00
#
_symmetry.space_group_name_H-M   'P 1'
#
loop_
_entity.id
_entity.type
_entity.pdbx_description
1 polymer ?
#
loop_
_entity_poly.entity_id
_entity_poly.type
_entity_poly.pdbx_seq_one_letter_code
_entity_poly.pdbx_strand_id
1 'polypeptide(L)'
;MMKEKIIFVFLLLFCMSTLLVQGGTVPDSIWAGPFSCSNDIVKTYQNTKNIGLKNKATLLQHDYFMIWTSGEYILKNKGQVDDIPTLLNRFPEISLDDKILASFVSQKKYERLVDHYYLLKALKKGDTFEEARDGITVDMRFHSIRSLNKNDYWKLKDVFSSKNEVLHAIYLEKLPFLFQNNGCTEGLYQLKGLIETNVTSSSRKKDVLSLYDTYRPLMKGQTAPISTLKDRNGKEHNFAEFKGKYLVIDVWATWCSSCLKKMPLFLQLYEKYQNNDNIAFITLSIDRKKNREHWIKALDKYEMTRLLNLYPDMDCASPFEDAYYVSGIPRYIIIDKEGKIVSAFAPSPGNGLEEMIEELLK
;
A
#
# COMPACT_ATOMS: atom_id res chain seq x y z
N MET A 1 -33.88 -11.02 9.33
CA MET A 1 -33.10 -12.21 8.90
C MET A 1 -31.60 -12.08 9.08
N MET A 2 -30.93 -11.00 8.63
CA MET A 2 -29.47 -10.84 8.80
C MET A 2 -29.08 -10.41 10.21
N LYS A 3 -29.86 -9.53 10.87
CA LYS A 3 -29.68 -9.15 12.29
C LYS A 3 -29.82 -10.36 13.23
N GLU A 4 -30.79 -11.22 12.97
CA GLU A 4 -31.01 -12.44 13.78
C GLU A 4 -29.87 -13.46 13.65
N LYS A 5 -29.26 -13.60 12.47
CA LYS A 5 -28.08 -14.46 12.29
C LYS A 5 -26.85 -13.95 13.03
N ILE A 6 -26.69 -12.63 13.12
CA ILE A 6 -25.59 -12.00 13.84
C ILE A 6 -25.78 -12.12 15.35
N ILE A 7 -26.98 -11.85 15.84
CA ILE A 7 -27.35 -12.06 17.24
C ILE A 7 -27.20 -13.54 17.61
N PHE A 8 -27.56 -14.46 16.73
CA PHE A 8 -27.39 -15.89 16.92
C PHE A 8 -25.91 -16.29 16.98
N VAL A 9 -25.05 -15.73 16.14
CA VAL A 9 -23.59 -15.92 16.19
C VAL A 9 -23.01 -15.35 17.48
N PHE A 10 -23.46 -14.17 17.96
CA PHE A 10 -23.02 -13.59 19.22
C PHE A 10 -23.54 -14.37 20.44
N LEU A 11 -24.76 -14.89 20.42
CA LEU A 11 -25.29 -15.77 21.46
C LEU A 11 -24.55 -17.12 21.50
N LEU A 12 -24.21 -17.68 20.33
CA LEU A 12 -23.39 -18.89 20.24
C LEU A 12 -21.98 -18.66 20.81
N LEU A 13 -21.37 -17.52 20.50
CA LEU A 13 -20.05 -17.13 21.02
C LEU A 13 -20.06 -16.89 22.53
N PHE A 14 -21.16 -16.31 23.07
CA PHE A 14 -21.35 -16.13 24.50
C PHE A 14 -21.55 -17.48 25.23
N CYS A 15 -22.34 -18.39 24.64
CA CYS A 15 -22.48 -19.76 25.16
C CYS A 15 -21.15 -20.54 25.06
N MET A 16 -20.35 -20.31 24.03
CA MET A 16 -19.03 -20.96 23.89
C MET A 16 -18.02 -20.47 24.93
N SER A 17 -17.99 -19.18 25.24
CA SER A 17 -17.11 -18.66 26.30
C SER A 17 -17.46 -19.20 27.68
N THR A 18 -18.75 -19.37 27.96
CA THR A 18 -19.21 -19.99 29.22
C THR A 18 -18.98 -21.50 29.28
N LEU A 19 -19.14 -22.22 28.16
CA LEU A 19 -18.84 -23.65 28.04
C LEU A 19 -17.34 -23.96 28.18
N LEU A 20 -16.48 -23.11 27.61
CA LEU A 20 -15.01 -23.25 27.71
C LEU A 20 -14.50 -23.02 29.13
N VAL A 21 -15.10 -22.08 29.87
CA VAL A 21 -14.80 -21.83 31.30
C VAL A 21 -15.26 -23.02 32.16
N GLN A 22 -16.27 -23.79 31.74
CA GLN A 22 -16.79 -24.95 32.45
C GLN A 22 -16.20 -26.30 31.97
N GLY A 23 -15.20 -26.30 31.08
CA GLY A 23 -14.54 -27.54 30.60
C GLY A 23 -15.37 -28.36 29.61
N GLY A 24 -16.41 -27.81 29.02
CA GLY A 24 -17.23 -28.44 27.99
C GLY A 24 -16.56 -28.50 26.62
N THR A 25 -16.89 -29.53 25.82
CA THR A 25 -16.43 -29.67 24.44
C THR A 25 -17.35 -28.86 23.49
N VAL A 26 -16.75 -28.10 22.57
CA VAL A 26 -17.49 -27.35 21.54
C VAL A 26 -17.93 -28.31 20.43
N PRO A 27 -19.20 -28.32 20.00
CA PRO A 27 -19.68 -29.21 18.94
C PRO A 27 -18.95 -29.00 17.61
N ASP A 28 -18.58 -30.06 16.91
CA ASP A 28 -17.85 -30.02 15.63
C ASP A 28 -18.56 -29.24 14.51
N SER A 29 -19.89 -29.14 14.57
CA SER A 29 -20.69 -28.37 13.60
C SER A 29 -20.42 -26.85 13.62
N ILE A 30 -19.87 -26.32 14.70
CA ILE A 30 -19.53 -24.89 14.81
C ILE A 30 -18.22 -24.57 14.06
N TRP A 31 -17.37 -25.57 13.86
CA TRP A 31 -16.09 -25.47 13.16
C TRP A 31 -16.19 -25.61 11.63
N ALA A 32 -17.39 -25.89 11.10
CA ALA A 32 -17.66 -26.03 9.67
C ALA A 32 -17.67 -24.70 8.90
N GLY A 33 -17.30 -23.58 9.53
CA GLY A 33 -17.13 -22.27 8.90
C GLY A 33 -15.87 -22.20 8.03
N PRO A 34 -15.53 -20.99 7.53
CA PRO A 34 -14.37 -20.75 6.66
C PRO A 34 -13.01 -21.16 7.25
N PHE A 35 -12.98 -21.56 8.53
CA PHE A 35 -11.85 -22.14 9.26
C PHE A 35 -11.88 -23.67 9.34
N SER A 36 -12.44 -24.39 8.36
CA SER A 36 -12.11 -25.81 8.28
C SER A 36 -10.58 -25.94 8.18
N CYS A 37 -9.90 -25.87 9.32
CA CYS A 37 -8.52 -26.29 9.46
C CYS A 37 -8.45 -27.70 8.86
N SER A 38 -7.36 -28.02 8.19
CA SER A 38 -7.10 -29.42 7.87
C SER A 38 -7.35 -30.19 9.16
N ASN A 39 -8.33 -31.06 9.15
CA ASN A 39 -8.76 -31.87 10.32
C ASN A 39 -7.58 -32.54 11.04
N ASP A 40 -6.43 -32.66 10.39
CA ASP A 40 -5.22 -33.28 10.89
C ASP A 40 -4.48 -32.46 11.96
N ILE A 41 -4.47 -31.11 11.84
CA ILE A 41 -3.79 -30.27 12.84
C ILE A 41 -4.65 -30.16 14.10
N VAL A 42 -5.97 -29.99 13.94
CA VAL A 42 -6.91 -30.00 15.08
C VAL A 42 -6.87 -31.35 15.81
N LYS A 43 -6.90 -32.46 15.06
CA LYS A 43 -6.77 -33.81 15.61
C LYS A 43 -5.43 -34.03 16.32
N THR A 44 -4.33 -33.52 15.77
CA THR A 44 -3.00 -33.61 16.38
C THR A 44 -2.98 -32.90 17.73
N TYR A 45 -3.56 -31.71 17.84
CA TYR A 45 -3.64 -30.95 19.09
C TYR A 45 -4.69 -31.52 20.06
N GLN A 46 -5.83 -31.98 19.56
CA GLN A 46 -6.85 -32.66 20.38
C GLN A 46 -6.35 -33.96 20.96
N ASN A 47 -5.48 -34.65 20.26
CA ASN A 47 -4.87 -35.89 20.71
C ASN A 47 -3.61 -35.69 21.57
N THR A 48 -3.13 -34.45 21.78
CA THR A 48 -2.00 -34.21 22.68
C THR A 48 -2.38 -34.53 24.13
N LYS A 49 -1.48 -35.25 24.84
CA LYS A 49 -1.62 -35.51 26.27
C LYS A 49 -1.36 -34.24 27.12
N ASN A 50 -0.86 -33.15 26.49
CA ASN A 50 -0.57 -31.92 27.19
C ASN A 50 -1.82 -31.02 27.20
N ILE A 51 -2.54 -30.99 28.34
CA ILE A 51 -3.77 -30.20 28.55
C ILE A 51 -3.52 -28.71 28.34
N GLY A 52 -2.36 -28.18 28.71
CA GLY A 52 -2.00 -26.77 28.55
C GLY A 52 -1.91 -26.36 27.08
N LEU A 53 -1.32 -27.19 26.21
CA LEU A 53 -1.25 -26.97 24.77
C LEU A 53 -2.64 -27.06 24.11
N LYS A 54 -3.46 -28.03 24.57
CA LYS A 54 -4.83 -28.20 24.07
C LYS A 54 -5.70 -26.98 24.38
N ASN A 55 -5.65 -26.46 25.58
CA ASN A 55 -6.39 -25.28 26.01
C ASN A 55 -5.92 -24.04 25.26
N LYS A 56 -4.61 -23.87 25.09
CA LYS A 56 -4.04 -22.76 24.32
C LYS A 56 -4.50 -22.80 22.86
N ALA A 57 -4.48 -23.97 22.21
CA ALA A 57 -4.95 -24.12 20.84
C ALA A 57 -6.43 -23.76 20.69
N THR A 58 -7.27 -24.15 21.62
CA THR A 58 -8.71 -23.85 21.62
C THR A 58 -8.97 -22.34 21.79
N LEU A 59 -8.26 -21.67 22.70
CA LEU A 59 -8.33 -20.23 22.88
C LEU A 59 -7.91 -19.46 21.63
N LEU A 60 -6.78 -19.86 21.02
CA LEU A 60 -6.30 -19.25 19.80
C LEU A 60 -7.31 -19.41 18.64
N GLN A 61 -7.95 -20.56 18.49
CA GLN A 61 -8.98 -20.77 17.49
C GLN A 61 -10.19 -19.84 17.70
N HIS A 62 -10.61 -19.65 18.96
CA HIS A 62 -11.68 -18.71 19.31
C HIS A 62 -11.29 -17.27 18.92
N ASP A 63 -10.09 -16.82 19.32
CA ASP A 63 -9.61 -15.47 19.06
C ASP A 63 -9.50 -15.19 17.54
N TYR A 64 -9.08 -16.18 16.76
CA TYR A 64 -9.02 -16.09 15.30
C TYR A 64 -10.39 -15.99 14.67
N PHE A 65 -11.34 -16.80 15.15
CA PHE A 65 -12.70 -16.73 14.66
C PHE A 65 -13.29 -15.36 14.92
N MET A 66 -13.06 -14.77 16.09
CA MET A 66 -13.52 -13.42 16.43
C MET A 66 -12.88 -12.35 15.53
N ILE A 67 -11.57 -12.41 15.33
CA ILE A 67 -10.86 -11.46 14.46
C ILE A 67 -11.38 -11.57 13.02
N TRP A 68 -11.48 -12.80 12.51
CA TRP A 68 -11.92 -13.05 11.14
C TRP A 68 -13.35 -12.58 10.91
N THR A 69 -14.28 -13.02 11.72
CA THR A 69 -15.70 -12.71 11.54
C THR A 69 -15.99 -11.22 11.69
N SER A 70 -15.35 -10.56 12.66
CA SER A 70 -15.49 -9.12 12.86
C SER A 70 -14.87 -8.34 11.70
N GLY A 71 -13.67 -8.69 11.25
CA GLY A 71 -13.00 -8.05 10.12
C GLY A 71 -13.78 -8.20 8.82
N GLU A 72 -14.24 -9.42 8.48
CA GLU A 72 -15.08 -9.67 7.30
C GLU A 72 -16.39 -8.89 7.36
N TYR A 73 -17.03 -8.83 8.54
CA TYR A 73 -18.29 -8.10 8.72
C TYR A 73 -18.10 -6.60 8.49
N ILE A 74 -17.07 -6.01 9.08
CA ILE A 74 -16.76 -4.59 8.93
C ILE A 74 -16.39 -4.27 7.46
N LEU A 75 -15.55 -5.08 6.82
CA LEU A 75 -15.17 -4.90 5.41
C LEU A 75 -16.37 -5.02 4.47
N LYS A 76 -17.23 -6.03 4.66
CA LYS A 76 -18.40 -6.26 3.84
C LYS A 76 -19.42 -5.12 3.93
N ASN A 77 -19.56 -4.50 5.08
CA ASN A 77 -20.47 -3.39 5.31
C ASN A 77 -19.78 -2.02 5.15
N LYS A 78 -18.55 -1.97 4.61
CA LYS A 78 -17.79 -0.73 4.35
C LYS A 78 -17.68 0.19 5.57
N GLY A 79 -17.51 -0.38 6.76
CA GLY A 79 -17.45 0.35 8.01
C GLY A 79 -18.80 0.87 8.54
N GLN A 80 -19.89 0.72 7.80
CA GLN A 80 -21.24 1.11 8.22
C GLN A 80 -21.83 0.03 9.14
N VAL A 81 -21.34 -0.02 10.37
CA VAL A 81 -21.73 -1.00 11.39
C VAL A 81 -22.12 -0.24 12.65
N ASP A 82 -23.37 -0.40 13.09
CA ASP A 82 -23.95 0.35 14.22
C ASP A 82 -23.25 0.07 15.57
N ASP A 83 -22.45 -0.97 15.68
CA ASP A 83 -21.89 -1.46 16.94
C ASP A 83 -20.39 -1.80 16.87
N ILE A 84 -19.62 -1.01 16.11
CA ILE A 84 -18.16 -1.12 16.08
C ILE A 84 -17.54 -1.08 17.49
N PRO A 85 -17.95 -0.16 18.41
CA PRO A 85 -17.37 -0.11 19.75
C PRO A 85 -17.50 -1.43 20.52
N THR A 86 -18.64 -2.10 20.46
CA THR A 86 -18.84 -3.39 21.15
C THR A 86 -17.97 -4.49 20.53
N LEU A 87 -17.82 -4.51 19.20
CA LEU A 87 -16.91 -5.43 18.53
C LEU A 87 -15.47 -5.20 18.95
N LEU A 88 -15.02 -3.94 19.00
CA LEU A 88 -13.66 -3.56 19.36
C LEU A 88 -13.34 -3.80 20.85
N ASN A 89 -14.32 -3.64 21.75
CA ASN A 89 -14.12 -3.90 23.17
C ASN A 89 -13.85 -5.39 23.47
N ARG A 90 -14.34 -6.29 22.61
CA ARG A 90 -14.13 -7.75 22.73
C ARG A 90 -12.96 -8.25 21.87
N PHE A 91 -12.26 -7.35 21.20
CA PHE A 91 -11.18 -7.69 20.29
C PHE A 91 -9.97 -8.29 21.04
N PRO A 92 -9.62 -9.56 20.79
CA PRO A 92 -8.49 -10.18 21.44
C PRO A 92 -7.17 -9.65 20.91
N GLU A 93 -6.19 -9.47 21.79
CA GLU A 93 -4.83 -9.19 21.39
C GLU A 93 -4.10 -10.52 21.13
N ILE A 94 -3.52 -10.66 19.94
CA ILE A 94 -2.70 -11.81 19.56
C ILE A 94 -1.23 -11.44 19.53
N SER A 95 -0.38 -12.40 19.90
CA SER A 95 1.05 -12.25 19.72
C SER A 95 1.45 -12.67 18.31
N LEU A 96 2.09 -11.79 17.57
CA LEU A 96 2.63 -12.10 16.24
C LEU A 96 3.77 -13.13 16.30
N ASP A 97 4.40 -13.32 17.47
CA ASP A 97 5.46 -14.31 17.67
C ASP A 97 4.94 -15.72 17.93
N ASP A 98 3.62 -15.90 18.01
CA ASP A 98 3.05 -17.22 18.23
C ASP A 98 3.12 -18.10 16.98
N LYS A 99 4.11 -18.98 16.93
CA LYS A 99 4.34 -19.90 15.81
C LYS A 99 3.19 -20.91 15.58
N ILE A 100 2.36 -21.13 16.58
CA ILE A 100 1.20 -22.02 16.48
C ILE A 100 0.21 -21.48 15.45
N LEU A 101 0.05 -20.17 15.36
CA LEU A 101 -0.77 -19.45 14.38
C LEU A 101 -0.53 -19.89 12.94
N ALA A 102 0.71 -19.80 12.52
CA ALA A 102 1.09 -20.09 11.15
C ALA A 102 0.87 -21.56 10.77
N SER A 103 0.78 -22.47 11.76
CA SER A 103 0.57 -23.89 11.53
C SER A 103 -0.88 -24.29 11.31
N PHE A 104 -1.85 -23.45 11.69
CA PHE A 104 -3.28 -23.78 11.63
C PHE A 104 -3.97 -23.45 10.30
N VAL A 105 -3.42 -22.54 9.52
CA VAL A 105 -4.07 -22.05 8.31
C VAL A 105 -3.09 -21.99 7.15
N SER A 106 -3.62 -22.08 5.91
CA SER A 106 -2.77 -21.83 4.74
C SER A 106 -2.20 -20.40 4.80
N GLN A 107 -1.03 -20.19 4.21
CA GLN A 107 -0.37 -18.88 4.15
C GLN A 107 -1.32 -17.75 3.76
N LYS A 108 -2.17 -17.96 2.74
CA LYS A 108 -3.15 -16.96 2.27
C LYS A 108 -4.23 -16.64 3.31
N LYS A 109 -4.72 -17.65 4.05
CA LYS A 109 -5.69 -17.44 5.14
C LYS A 109 -5.04 -16.73 6.33
N TYR A 110 -3.80 -17.08 6.63
CA TYR A 110 -3.03 -16.43 7.69
C TYR A 110 -2.80 -14.95 7.40
N GLU A 111 -2.40 -14.63 6.17
CA GLU A 111 -2.26 -13.23 5.73
C GLU A 111 -3.55 -12.45 5.93
N ARG A 112 -4.68 -12.98 5.47
CA ARG A 112 -5.99 -12.33 5.60
C ARG A 112 -6.43 -12.16 7.07
N LEU A 113 -6.11 -13.13 7.92
CA LEU A 113 -6.33 -13.01 9.37
C LEU A 113 -5.52 -11.86 9.96
N VAL A 114 -4.25 -11.74 9.59
CA VAL A 114 -3.38 -10.65 10.03
C VAL A 114 -3.90 -9.30 9.54
N ASP A 115 -4.41 -9.23 8.31
CA ASP A 115 -5.05 -8.01 7.79
C ASP A 115 -6.29 -7.63 8.61
N HIS A 116 -7.15 -8.59 8.95
CA HIS A 116 -8.30 -8.32 9.82
C HIS A 116 -7.88 -7.89 11.23
N TYR A 117 -6.85 -8.51 11.79
CA TYR A 117 -6.30 -8.10 13.08
C TYR A 117 -5.88 -6.63 13.07
N TYR A 118 -5.16 -6.21 12.04
CA TYR A 118 -4.69 -4.83 11.94
C TYR A 118 -5.81 -3.84 11.62
N LEU A 119 -6.83 -4.23 10.84
CA LEU A 119 -8.03 -3.43 10.66
C LEU A 119 -8.69 -3.10 12.01
N LEU A 120 -8.94 -4.13 12.81
CA LEU A 120 -9.58 -3.97 14.12
C LEU A 120 -8.70 -3.17 15.08
N LYS A 121 -7.38 -3.37 15.05
CA LYS A 121 -6.41 -2.63 15.86
C LYS A 121 -6.36 -1.15 15.49
N ALA A 122 -6.44 -0.80 14.20
CA ALA A 122 -6.49 0.57 13.71
C ALA A 122 -7.79 1.27 14.13
N LEU A 123 -8.93 0.63 13.91
CA LEU A 123 -10.23 1.13 14.35
C LEU A 123 -10.30 1.33 15.89
N LYS A 124 -9.69 0.42 16.65
CA LYS A 124 -9.59 0.56 18.12
C LYS A 124 -8.74 1.74 18.55
N LYS A 125 -7.77 2.16 17.72
CA LYS A 125 -6.96 3.36 17.94
C LYS A 125 -7.68 4.66 17.57
N GLY A 126 -8.83 4.58 16.93
CA GLY A 126 -9.63 5.73 16.51
C GLY A 126 -9.50 6.13 15.04
N ASP A 127 -8.81 5.31 14.23
CA ASP A 127 -8.74 5.55 12.79
C ASP A 127 -10.14 5.41 12.17
N THR A 128 -10.42 6.17 11.10
CA THR A 128 -11.63 5.97 10.29
C THR A 128 -11.56 4.63 9.57
N PHE A 129 -12.70 4.13 9.08
CA PHE A 129 -12.72 2.88 8.32
C PHE A 129 -11.86 2.95 7.07
N GLU A 130 -11.90 4.07 6.35
CA GLU A 130 -11.10 4.29 5.14
C GLU A 130 -9.60 4.28 5.46
N GLU A 131 -9.16 4.98 6.50
CA GLU A 131 -7.77 4.98 6.95
C GLU A 131 -7.32 3.60 7.40
N ALA A 132 -8.11 2.94 8.24
CA ALA A 132 -7.83 1.59 8.74
C ALA A 132 -7.78 0.57 7.61
N ARG A 133 -8.72 0.60 6.67
CA ARG A 133 -8.75 -0.26 5.49
C ARG A 133 -7.53 -0.04 4.61
N ASP A 134 -7.23 1.22 4.27
CA ASP A 134 -6.15 1.56 3.36
C ASP A 134 -4.77 1.26 4.00
N GLY A 135 -4.65 1.40 5.33
CA GLY A 135 -3.43 1.05 6.07
C GLY A 135 -3.17 -0.46 6.16
N ILE A 136 -4.19 -1.32 6.04
CA ILE A 136 -4.03 -2.78 6.09
C ILE A 136 -3.91 -3.43 4.71
N THR A 137 -4.54 -2.82 3.70
CA THR A 137 -4.59 -3.41 2.36
C THR A 137 -3.26 -3.22 1.67
N VAL A 138 -2.34 -4.12 1.95
CA VAL A 138 -1.22 -4.39 1.06
C VAL A 138 -1.71 -5.18 -0.18
N ASP A 139 -3.02 -5.24 -0.43
CA ASP A 139 -3.57 -5.76 -1.69
C ASP A 139 -3.55 -4.67 -2.76
N MET A 140 -2.45 -4.65 -3.40
CA MET A 140 -1.81 -3.61 -4.16
C MET A 140 -2.25 -3.54 -5.59
N ARG A 141 -3.29 -4.24 -5.99
CA ARG A 141 -3.66 -4.29 -7.40
C ARG A 141 -4.50 -3.13 -7.89
N PHE A 142 -5.11 -2.32 -7.02
CA PHE A 142 -6.13 -1.36 -7.47
C PHE A 142 -6.26 -0.02 -6.74
N HIS A 143 -5.46 0.32 -5.74
CA HIS A 143 -5.65 1.58 -5.04
C HIS A 143 -4.42 2.48 -5.14
N SER A 144 -4.64 3.67 -5.68
CA SER A 144 -3.72 4.79 -5.53
C SER A 144 -3.48 4.97 -4.02
N ILE A 145 -2.26 4.78 -3.64
CA ILE A 145 -1.79 4.84 -2.26
C ILE A 145 -1.92 6.28 -1.78
N ARG A 146 -3.11 6.62 -1.28
CA ARG A 146 -3.36 7.91 -0.65
C ARG A 146 -2.84 8.00 0.77
N SER A 147 -2.66 6.88 1.45
CA SER A 147 -2.58 6.84 2.90
C SER A 147 -1.26 6.35 3.48
N LEU A 148 -0.23 6.08 2.69
CA LEU A 148 1.11 5.81 3.25
C LEU A 148 1.76 7.09 3.81
N ASN A 149 0.96 8.14 4.04
CA ASN A 149 1.38 9.37 4.69
C ASN A 149 1.38 9.20 6.21
N LYS A 150 2.57 9.17 6.77
CA LYS A 150 2.95 9.41 8.17
C LYS A 150 2.71 8.32 9.22
N ASN A 151 1.67 7.45 9.15
CA ASN A 151 1.38 6.50 10.24
C ASN A 151 1.26 5.04 9.83
N ASP A 152 1.24 4.72 8.54
CA ASP A 152 0.74 3.43 8.04
C ASP A 152 1.79 2.31 8.00
N TYR A 153 3.05 2.64 8.28
CA TYR A 153 4.10 1.62 8.42
C TYR A 153 4.12 0.93 9.80
N TRP A 154 3.24 1.32 10.71
CA TRP A 154 3.21 0.72 12.05
C TRP A 154 2.95 -0.81 11.98
N LYS A 155 2.09 -1.27 11.06
CA LYS A 155 1.88 -2.70 10.79
C LYS A 155 3.16 -3.38 10.32
N LEU A 156 3.86 -2.78 9.35
CA LEU A 156 5.12 -3.32 8.86
C LEU A 156 6.21 -3.26 9.93
N LYS A 157 6.24 -2.21 10.75
CA LYS A 157 7.12 -2.13 11.92
C LYS A 157 6.85 -3.28 12.90
N ASP A 158 5.59 -3.52 13.26
CA ASP A 158 5.21 -4.63 14.14
C ASP A 158 5.64 -5.98 13.54
N VAL A 159 5.34 -6.20 12.26
CA VAL A 159 5.73 -7.43 11.54
C VAL A 159 7.24 -7.65 11.59
N PHE A 160 8.04 -6.65 11.17
CA PHE A 160 9.49 -6.79 11.12
C PHE A 160 10.18 -6.63 12.48
N SER A 161 9.47 -6.20 13.53
CA SER A 161 9.94 -6.26 14.92
C SER A 161 9.66 -7.63 15.56
N SER A 162 8.72 -8.41 15.02
CA SER A 162 8.42 -9.76 15.50
C SER A 162 9.54 -10.74 15.14
N LYS A 163 9.49 -11.93 15.72
CA LYS A 163 10.36 -13.07 15.37
C LYS A 163 9.66 -14.08 14.45
N ASN A 164 8.58 -13.66 13.80
CA ASN A 164 7.74 -14.54 13.00
C ASN A 164 8.24 -14.62 11.55
N GLU A 165 9.02 -15.64 11.25
CA GLU A 165 9.62 -15.87 9.93
C GLU A 165 8.57 -16.02 8.81
N VAL A 166 7.38 -16.54 9.13
CA VAL A 166 6.29 -16.68 8.13
C VAL A 166 5.76 -15.30 7.72
N LEU A 167 5.52 -14.41 8.70
CA LEU A 167 5.13 -13.03 8.40
C LEU A 167 6.24 -12.29 7.65
N HIS A 168 7.49 -12.46 8.06
CA HIS A 168 8.62 -11.87 7.35
C HIS A 168 8.63 -12.29 5.88
N ALA A 169 8.47 -13.58 5.57
CA ALA A 169 8.44 -14.08 4.20
C ALA A 169 7.28 -13.45 3.39
N ILE A 170 6.06 -13.42 3.96
CA ILE A 170 4.88 -12.84 3.31
C ILE A 170 5.09 -11.36 2.98
N TYR A 171 5.56 -10.58 3.94
CA TYR A 171 5.67 -9.13 3.76
C TYR A 171 6.91 -8.71 2.97
N LEU A 172 8.01 -9.48 2.99
CA LEU A 172 9.13 -9.27 2.09
C LEU A 172 8.75 -9.40 0.61
N GLU A 173 7.80 -10.28 0.27
CA GLU A 173 7.29 -10.41 -1.10
C GLU A 173 6.49 -9.19 -1.56
N LYS A 174 5.95 -8.43 -0.62
CA LYS A 174 5.13 -7.24 -0.90
C LYS A 174 5.95 -5.95 -1.01
N LEU A 175 7.07 -5.86 -0.32
CA LEU A 175 7.90 -4.66 -0.30
C LEU A 175 8.32 -4.17 -1.69
N PRO A 176 8.76 -5.01 -2.66
CA PRO A 176 9.13 -4.54 -3.99
C PRO A 176 8.05 -3.72 -4.67
N PHE A 177 6.80 -4.12 -4.50
CA PHE A 177 5.67 -3.38 -5.05
C PHE A 177 5.44 -2.03 -4.34
N LEU A 178 5.65 -1.96 -3.03
CA LEU A 178 5.61 -0.68 -2.29
C LEU A 178 6.66 0.29 -2.83
N PHE A 179 7.88 -0.18 -3.06
CA PHE A 179 8.93 0.63 -3.66
C PHE A 179 8.59 1.09 -5.08
N GLN A 180 8.03 0.22 -5.91
CA GLN A 180 7.64 0.54 -7.28
C GLN A 180 6.56 1.63 -7.35
N ASN A 181 5.64 1.66 -6.39
CA ASN A 181 4.52 2.59 -6.40
C ASN A 181 4.76 3.87 -5.59
N ASN A 182 5.63 3.83 -4.59
CA ASN A 182 5.83 4.96 -3.67
C ASN A 182 7.27 5.42 -3.56
N GLY A 183 8.21 4.70 -4.18
CA GLY A 183 9.63 4.89 -3.93
C GLY A 183 10.03 4.49 -2.50
N CYS A 184 11.18 4.94 -2.07
CA CYS A 184 11.65 4.79 -0.70
C CYS A 184 11.13 5.96 0.14
N THR A 185 9.95 5.84 0.71
CA THR A 185 9.42 6.82 1.66
C THR A 185 10.19 6.76 2.98
N GLU A 186 10.08 7.80 3.81
CA GLU A 186 10.69 7.82 5.14
C GLU A 186 10.24 6.62 5.98
N GLY A 187 8.95 6.27 5.93
CA GLY A 187 8.41 5.11 6.64
C GLY A 187 9.03 3.78 6.17
N LEU A 188 9.18 3.58 4.84
CA LEU A 188 9.88 2.40 4.31
C LEU A 188 11.36 2.40 4.72
N TYR A 189 12.02 3.56 4.67
CA TYR A 189 13.42 3.67 5.06
C TYR A 189 13.67 3.22 6.50
N GLN A 190 12.77 3.58 7.41
CA GLN A 190 12.85 3.16 8.82
C GLN A 190 12.73 1.64 9.02
N LEU A 191 12.15 0.90 8.07
CA LEU A 191 12.07 -0.57 8.14
C LEU A 191 13.40 -1.26 7.84
N LYS A 192 14.34 -0.58 7.18
CA LYS A 192 15.62 -1.19 6.74
C LYS A 192 16.34 -1.87 7.90
N GLY A 193 16.54 -1.14 9.00
CA GLY A 193 17.24 -1.67 10.19
C GLY A 193 16.50 -2.85 10.85
N LEU A 194 15.17 -2.82 10.87
CA LEU A 194 14.38 -3.94 11.40
C LEU A 194 14.52 -5.19 10.52
N ILE A 195 14.50 -5.03 9.21
CA ILE A 195 14.70 -6.13 8.26
C ILE A 195 16.12 -6.69 8.38
N GLU A 196 17.13 -5.82 8.47
CA GLU A 196 18.52 -6.23 8.65
C GLU A 196 18.72 -7.06 9.91
N THR A 197 18.11 -6.65 11.02
CA THR A 197 18.32 -7.24 12.35
C THR A 197 17.47 -8.49 12.58
N ASN A 198 16.18 -8.47 12.23
CA ASN A 198 15.23 -9.47 12.69
C ASN A 198 14.90 -10.53 11.63
N VAL A 199 15.12 -10.27 10.35
CA VAL A 199 14.92 -11.27 9.30
C VAL A 199 16.14 -12.16 9.21
N THR A 200 16.03 -13.42 9.62
CA THR A 200 17.17 -14.33 9.83
C THR A 200 17.73 -14.92 8.55
N SER A 201 16.90 -15.29 7.59
CA SER A 201 17.38 -15.88 6.33
C SER A 201 16.33 -15.83 5.24
N SER A 202 16.68 -15.18 4.13
CA SER A 202 15.91 -15.30 2.88
C SER A 202 16.74 -14.66 1.75
N SER A 203 16.81 -15.33 0.61
CA SER A 203 17.32 -14.70 -0.63
C SER A 203 16.56 -13.40 -0.91
N ARG A 204 15.26 -13.38 -0.63
CA ARG A 204 14.39 -12.22 -0.75
C ARG A 204 14.81 -11.04 0.15
N LYS A 205 15.40 -11.31 1.33
CA LYS A 205 15.95 -10.24 2.19
C LYS A 205 16.99 -9.41 1.43
N LYS A 206 17.92 -10.06 0.75
CA LYS A 206 18.96 -9.39 -0.05
C LYS A 206 18.35 -8.55 -1.16
N ASP A 207 17.37 -9.11 -1.89
CA ASP A 207 16.68 -8.41 -2.97
C ASP A 207 15.96 -7.16 -2.46
N VAL A 208 15.23 -7.29 -1.34
CA VAL A 208 14.52 -6.16 -0.72
C VAL A 208 15.49 -5.11 -0.20
N LEU A 209 16.59 -5.50 0.45
CA LEU A 209 17.58 -4.54 0.94
C LEU A 209 18.24 -3.75 -0.22
N SER A 210 18.43 -4.37 -1.39
CA SER A 210 18.96 -3.67 -2.57
C SER A 210 18.00 -2.58 -3.09
N LEU A 211 16.69 -2.71 -2.85
CA LEU A 211 15.72 -1.69 -3.25
C LEU A 211 15.92 -0.36 -2.49
N TYR A 212 16.37 -0.41 -1.24
CA TYR A 212 16.67 0.81 -0.49
C TYR A 212 17.76 1.63 -1.17
N ASP A 213 18.82 0.98 -1.64
CA ASP A 213 19.91 1.65 -2.33
C ASP A 213 19.47 2.13 -3.73
N THR A 214 18.64 1.34 -4.42
CA THR A 214 18.03 1.66 -5.72
C THR A 214 17.16 2.92 -5.64
N TYR A 215 16.23 2.99 -4.68
CA TYR A 215 15.28 4.09 -4.59
C TYR A 215 15.73 5.27 -3.73
N ARG A 216 16.84 5.14 -3.00
CA ARG A 216 17.42 6.22 -2.18
C ARG A 216 17.66 7.52 -2.96
N PRO A 217 18.18 7.50 -4.21
CA PRO A 217 18.37 8.74 -4.98
C PRO A 217 17.08 9.51 -5.27
N LEU A 218 15.92 8.86 -5.16
CA LEU A 218 14.60 9.45 -5.41
C LEU A 218 13.86 9.88 -4.13
N MET A 219 14.50 9.81 -2.97
CA MET A 219 13.90 10.27 -1.71
C MET A 219 13.80 11.80 -1.69
N LYS A 220 12.84 12.30 -0.92
CA LYS A 220 12.67 13.73 -0.67
C LYS A 220 14.00 14.39 -0.24
N GLY A 221 14.31 15.53 -0.82
CA GLY A 221 15.51 16.31 -0.55
C GLY A 221 16.77 15.87 -1.31
N GLN A 222 16.72 14.73 -2.03
CA GLN A 222 17.82 14.34 -2.94
C GLN A 222 17.81 15.22 -4.19
N THR A 223 18.97 15.42 -4.81
CA THR A 223 19.05 16.14 -6.08
C THR A 223 18.32 15.35 -7.17
N ALA A 224 17.41 16.00 -7.85
CA ALA A 224 16.66 15.39 -8.94
C ALA A 224 17.59 15.00 -10.09
N PRO A 225 17.54 13.73 -10.58
CA PRO A 225 18.33 13.32 -11.72
C PRO A 225 18.02 14.19 -12.94
N ILE A 226 19.07 14.66 -13.61
CA ILE A 226 18.95 15.51 -14.82
C ILE A 226 18.93 14.61 -16.05
N SER A 227 17.95 14.84 -16.92
CA SER A 227 17.85 14.19 -18.23
C SER A 227 17.64 15.25 -19.31
N THR A 228 18.31 15.05 -20.43
CA THR A 228 18.06 15.86 -21.63
C THR A 228 16.93 15.22 -22.42
N LEU A 229 15.91 16.03 -22.72
CA LEU A 229 14.68 15.63 -23.36
C LEU A 229 14.36 16.61 -24.49
N LYS A 230 13.56 16.22 -25.47
CA LYS A 230 13.20 17.08 -26.59
C LYS A 230 11.74 17.50 -26.54
N ASP A 231 11.47 18.73 -26.97
CA ASP A 231 10.11 19.21 -27.21
C ASP A 231 9.58 18.73 -28.59
N ARG A 232 8.35 19.12 -28.90
CA ARG A 232 7.71 18.77 -30.18
C ARG A 232 8.47 19.32 -31.43
N ASN A 233 9.28 20.37 -31.24
CA ASN A 233 10.06 21.00 -32.31
C ASN A 233 11.50 20.43 -32.39
N GLY A 234 11.86 19.53 -31.49
CA GLY A 234 13.19 18.94 -31.40
C GLY A 234 14.21 19.74 -30.60
N LYS A 235 13.78 20.85 -29.94
CA LYS A 235 14.64 21.61 -29.04
C LYS A 235 14.88 20.81 -27.77
N GLU A 236 16.12 20.78 -27.31
CA GLU A 236 16.54 20.12 -26.09
C GLU A 236 16.23 20.98 -24.87
N HIS A 237 15.77 20.32 -23.80
CA HIS A 237 15.42 20.86 -22.50
C HIS A 237 15.95 19.96 -21.40
N ASN A 238 16.17 20.54 -20.22
CA ASN A 238 16.47 19.79 -19.01
C ASN A 238 15.83 20.48 -17.78
N PHE A 239 15.75 19.76 -16.66
CA PHE A 239 15.05 20.28 -15.48
C PHE A 239 15.76 21.45 -14.79
N ALA A 240 17.04 21.72 -15.09
CA ALA A 240 17.74 22.87 -14.55
C ALA A 240 17.19 24.23 -15.06
N GLU A 241 16.47 24.21 -16.20
CA GLU A 241 15.78 25.40 -16.73
C GLU A 241 14.68 25.93 -15.80
N PHE A 242 14.19 25.08 -14.89
CA PHE A 242 13.11 25.41 -13.97
C PHE A 242 13.59 25.81 -12.56
N LYS A 243 14.91 25.99 -12.35
CA LYS A 243 15.43 26.48 -11.07
C LYS A 243 14.73 27.77 -10.66
N GLY A 244 14.40 27.88 -9.38
CA GLY A 244 13.61 28.98 -8.83
C GLY A 244 12.10 28.75 -8.81
N LYS A 245 11.62 27.65 -9.46
CA LYS A 245 10.21 27.26 -9.49
C LYS A 245 10.04 25.84 -8.99
N TYR A 246 8.91 25.53 -8.37
CA TYR A 246 8.48 24.15 -8.24
C TYR A 246 8.14 23.58 -9.61
N LEU A 247 8.67 22.41 -9.95
CA LEU A 247 8.39 21.76 -11.23
C LEU A 247 7.48 20.56 -11.00
N VAL A 248 6.29 20.57 -11.60
CA VAL A 248 5.33 19.48 -11.57
C VAL A 248 5.34 18.75 -12.91
N ILE A 249 5.64 17.46 -12.89
CA ILE A 249 5.81 16.63 -14.09
C ILE A 249 4.74 15.55 -14.12
N ASP A 250 3.97 15.48 -15.21
CA ASP A 250 3.12 14.31 -15.53
C ASP A 250 3.85 13.39 -16.51
N VAL A 251 4.20 12.21 -16.06
CA VAL A 251 4.83 11.17 -16.89
C VAL A 251 3.75 10.27 -17.47
N TRP A 252 3.65 10.22 -18.78
CA TRP A 252 2.56 9.57 -19.51
C TRP A 252 3.01 8.89 -20.80
N ALA A 253 2.08 8.31 -21.55
CA ALA A 253 2.29 7.86 -22.93
C ALA A 253 0.97 7.80 -23.70
N THR A 254 1.02 7.83 -25.02
CA THR A 254 -0.15 7.81 -25.90
C THR A 254 -1.00 6.53 -25.76
N TRP A 255 -0.38 5.42 -25.40
CA TRP A 255 -1.02 4.11 -25.16
C TRP A 255 -1.56 3.94 -23.73
N CYS A 256 -1.30 4.88 -22.84
CA CYS A 256 -1.72 4.81 -21.43
C CYS A 256 -3.12 5.38 -21.23
N SER A 257 -4.15 4.54 -21.27
CA SER A 257 -5.54 4.96 -21.11
C SER A 257 -5.84 5.62 -19.76
N SER A 258 -5.20 5.18 -18.69
CA SER A 258 -5.33 5.79 -17.34
C SER A 258 -4.70 7.18 -17.28
N CYS A 259 -3.59 7.41 -17.97
CA CYS A 259 -2.96 8.72 -18.09
C CYS A 259 -3.90 9.70 -18.82
N LEU A 260 -4.43 9.27 -19.97
CA LEU A 260 -5.34 10.09 -20.77
C LEU A 260 -6.63 10.48 -20.01
N LYS A 261 -7.14 9.59 -19.15
CA LYS A 261 -8.27 9.90 -18.27
C LYS A 261 -7.96 10.95 -17.20
N LYS A 262 -6.69 11.04 -16.76
CA LYS A 262 -6.25 12.00 -15.74
C LYS A 262 -5.77 13.32 -16.33
N MET A 263 -5.42 13.34 -17.61
CA MET A 263 -4.90 14.52 -18.30
C MET A 263 -5.80 15.77 -18.18
N PRO A 264 -7.13 15.70 -18.32
CA PRO A 264 -7.99 16.89 -18.14
C PRO A 264 -7.84 17.51 -16.74
N LEU A 265 -7.69 16.69 -15.69
CA LEU A 265 -7.50 17.20 -14.33
C LEU A 265 -6.11 17.84 -14.15
N PHE A 266 -5.08 17.30 -14.81
CA PHE A 266 -3.75 17.90 -14.79
C PHE A 266 -3.73 19.25 -15.53
N LEU A 267 -4.43 19.37 -16.66
CA LEU A 267 -4.59 20.62 -17.40
C LEU A 267 -5.35 21.67 -16.59
N GLN A 268 -6.38 21.29 -15.82
CA GLN A 268 -7.08 22.20 -14.90
C GLN A 268 -6.15 22.75 -13.82
N LEU A 269 -5.26 21.92 -13.27
CA LEU A 269 -4.23 22.40 -12.31
C LEU A 269 -3.27 23.38 -13.00
N TYR A 270 -2.82 23.08 -14.20
CA TYR A 270 -2.01 24.02 -14.98
C TYR A 270 -2.73 25.35 -15.19
N GLU A 271 -3.99 25.37 -15.59
CA GLU A 271 -4.79 26.58 -15.79
C GLU A 271 -4.92 27.40 -14.50
N LYS A 272 -5.13 26.73 -13.36
CA LYS A 272 -5.21 27.38 -12.04
C LYS A 272 -3.92 28.11 -11.67
N TYR A 273 -2.77 27.54 -12.04
CA TYR A 273 -1.47 28.06 -11.59
C TYR A 273 -0.61 28.68 -12.72
N GLN A 274 -1.06 28.76 -13.96
CA GLN A 274 -0.25 29.21 -15.11
C GLN A 274 0.31 30.64 -14.97
N ASN A 275 -0.31 31.50 -14.16
CA ASN A 275 0.14 32.87 -13.88
C ASN A 275 0.96 32.97 -12.57
N ASN A 276 1.29 31.86 -11.94
CA ASN A 276 2.11 31.84 -10.73
C ASN A 276 3.58 31.55 -11.09
N ASP A 277 4.44 32.55 -10.93
CA ASP A 277 5.86 32.45 -11.26
C ASP A 277 6.65 31.46 -10.40
N ASN A 278 6.09 30.98 -9.29
CA ASN A 278 6.74 30.03 -8.39
C ASN A 278 6.61 28.56 -8.80
N ILE A 279 5.82 28.24 -9.83
CA ILE A 279 5.53 26.85 -10.23
C ILE A 279 5.51 26.72 -11.76
N ALA A 280 5.97 25.58 -12.24
CA ALA A 280 5.91 25.21 -13.65
C ALA A 280 5.31 23.81 -13.80
N PHE A 281 4.58 23.60 -14.87
CA PHE A 281 3.99 22.31 -15.22
C PHE A 281 4.54 21.84 -16.56
N ILE A 282 4.95 20.60 -16.65
CA ILE A 282 5.35 19.95 -17.91
C ILE A 282 4.71 18.59 -18.02
N THR A 283 4.58 18.09 -19.24
CA THR A 283 4.32 16.66 -19.47
C THR A 283 5.55 16.01 -20.05
N LEU A 284 5.79 14.75 -19.69
CA LEU A 284 6.89 13.96 -20.19
C LEU A 284 6.34 12.62 -20.70
N SER A 285 6.37 12.43 -22.01
CA SER A 285 5.99 11.16 -22.61
C SER A 285 7.14 10.16 -22.56
N ILE A 286 6.82 8.89 -22.30
CA ILE A 286 7.72 7.77 -22.48
C ILE A 286 7.44 6.98 -23.78
N ASP A 287 6.77 7.61 -24.74
CA ASP A 287 6.61 7.03 -26.08
C ASP A 287 7.97 6.85 -26.75
N ARG A 288 8.09 5.79 -27.50
CA ARG A 288 9.32 5.52 -28.26
C ARG A 288 9.41 6.42 -29.49
N LYS A 289 10.62 6.68 -29.98
CA LYS A 289 10.91 7.55 -31.14
C LYS A 289 10.04 7.22 -32.36
N LYS A 290 9.86 5.94 -32.67
CA LYS A 290 8.99 5.47 -33.77
C LYS A 290 7.54 5.91 -33.64
N ASN A 291 7.07 6.27 -32.44
CA ASN A 291 5.72 6.73 -32.16
C ASN A 291 5.62 8.27 -32.05
N ARG A 292 6.68 9.02 -32.40
CA ARG A 292 6.72 10.49 -32.28
C ARG A 292 5.54 11.17 -32.94
N GLU A 293 5.13 10.73 -34.13
CA GLU A 293 3.98 11.32 -34.84
C GLU A 293 2.64 11.09 -34.08
N HIS A 294 2.48 9.92 -33.48
CA HIS A 294 1.31 9.63 -32.64
C HIS A 294 1.31 10.53 -31.39
N TRP A 295 2.48 10.72 -30.79
CA TRP A 295 2.61 11.63 -29.64
C TRP A 295 2.25 13.07 -30.03
N ILE A 296 2.76 13.61 -31.15
CA ILE A 296 2.41 14.97 -31.63
C ILE A 296 0.91 15.09 -31.86
N LYS A 297 0.28 14.12 -32.55
CA LYS A 297 -1.18 14.13 -32.76
C LYS A 297 -1.97 14.06 -31.45
N ALA A 298 -1.45 13.34 -30.46
CA ALA A 298 -2.09 13.26 -29.15
C ALA A 298 -2.00 14.62 -28.40
N LEU A 299 -0.88 15.34 -28.48
CA LEU A 299 -0.76 16.68 -27.91
C LEU A 299 -1.83 17.65 -28.45
N ASP A 300 -2.07 17.61 -29.75
CA ASP A 300 -3.10 18.44 -30.38
C ASP A 300 -4.51 17.98 -29.99
N LYS A 301 -4.76 16.66 -30.04
CA LYS A 301 -6.06 16.06 -29.72
C LYS A 301 -6.53 16.31 -28.28
N TYR A 302 -5.60 16.27 -27.32
CA TYR A 302 -5.90 16.43 -25.90
C TYR A 302 -5.59 17.85 -25.37
N GLU A 303 -5.44 18.84 -26.27
CA GLU A 303 -5.21 20.26 -25.95
C GLU A 303 -4.00 20.53 -25.04
N MET A 304 -2.97 19.68 -25.15
CA MET A 304 -1.77 19.74 -24.31
C MET A 304 -0.73 20.76 -24.81
N THR A 305 -0.93 21.35 -25.99
CA THR A 305 0.06 22.23 -26.66
C THR A 305 0.35 23.55 -25.92
N ARG A 306 -0.47 23.88 -24.94
CA ARG A 306 -0.29 25.05 -24.05
C ARG A 306 0.74 24.79 -22.92
N LEU A 307 1.17 23.55 -22.75
CA LEU A 307 2.24 23.14 -21.84
C LEU A 307 3.54 22.88 -22.60
N LEU A 308 4.65 22.89 -21.89
CA LEU A 308 5.87 22.28 -22.41
C LEU A 308 5.72 20.76 -22.33
N ASN A 309 5.79 20.12 -23.50
CA ASN A 309 5.67 18.68 -23.65
C ASN A 309 7.01 18.12 -24.09
N LEU A 310 7.56 17.20 -23.31
CA LEU A 310 8.86 16.61 -23.52
C LEU A 310 8.75 15.12 -23.84
N TYR A 311 9.73 14.60 -24.57
CA TYR A 311 9.89 13.17 -24.81
C TYR A 311 11.36 12.82 -25.03
N PRO A 312 11.79 11.55 -24.82
CA PRO A 312 13.20 11.18 -24.80
C PRO A 312 13.83 11.00 -26.20
N ASP A 313 13.06 10.94 -27.28
CA ASP A 313 13.52 10.71 -28.67
C ASP A 313 14.35 9.41 -28.84
N MET A 314 13.99 8.35 -28.14
CA MET A 314 14.70 7.06 -28.12
C MET A 314 13.74 5.88 -28.37
N ASP A 315 14.27 4.80 -28.93
CA ASP A 315 13.51 3.56 -29.18
C ASP A 315 13.69 2.50 -28.07
N CYS A 316 14.47 2.80 -27.04
CA CYS A 316 14.64 2.00 -25.82
C CYS A 316 14.23 2.80 -24.58
N ALA A 317 14.35 2.23 -23.40
CA ALA A 317 14.20 2.96 -22.16
C ALA A 317 15.18 4.13 -22.11
N SER A 318 14.70 5.28 -21.71
CA SER A 318 15.51 6.50 -21.68
C SER A 318 16.29 6.62 -20.38
N PRO A 319 17.38 7.42 -20.35
CA PRO A 319 18.07 7.74 -19.10
C PRO A 319 17.14 8.32 -18.02
N PHE A 320 16.06 8.99 -18.42
CA PHE A 320 15.03 9.45 -17.49
C PHE A 320 14.27 8.27 -16.86
N GLU A 321 13.78 7.33 -17.69
CA GLU A 321 13.06 6.15 -17.20
C GLU A 321 13.91 5.35 -16.23
N ASP A 322 15.21 5.18 -16.55
CA ASP A 322 16.16 4.47 -15.70
C ASP A 322 16.45 5.24 -14.40
N ALA A 323 16.74 6.54 -14.49
CA ALA A 323 17.10 7.36 -13.33
C ALA A 323 15.94 7.54 -12.34
N TYR A 324 14.69 7.58 -12.83
CA TYR A 324 13.50 7.71 -12.00
C TYR A 324 12.80 6.38 -11.73
N TYR A 325 13.37 5.25 -12.16
CA TYR A 325 12.80 3.90 -12.01
C TYR A 325 11.32 3.87 -12.42
N VAL A 326 11.02 4.35 -13.64
CA VAL A 326 9.65 4.45 -14.16
C VAL A 326 9.17 3.06 -14.58
N SER A 327 8.60 2.32 -13.63
CA SER A 327 8.02 0.98 -13.86
C SER A 327 6.53 1.00 -14.18
N GLY A 328 5.88 2.16 -14.06
CA GLY A 328 4.45 2.33 -14.32
C GLY A 328 4.04 3.78 -14.47
N ILE A 329 2.99 4.01 -15.25
CA ILE A 329 2.38 5.32 -15.50
C ILE A 329 0.84 5.22 -15.35
N PRO A 330 0.14 6.32 -14.99
CA PRO A 330 0.66 7.68 -14.80
C PRO A 330 1.58 7.80 -13.57
N ARG A 331 2.61 8.64 -13.68
CA ARG A 331 3.53 8.97 -12.61
C ARG A 331 3.64 10.50 -12.48
N TYR A 332 3.52 11.01 -11.27
CA TYR A 332 3.67 12.44 -11.01
C TYR A 332 4.91 12.69 -10.18
N ILE A 333 5.68 13.71 -10.56
CA ILE A 333 6.95 14.06 -9.91
C ILE A 333 6.89 15.55 -9.57
N ILE A 334 7.37 15.92 -8.38
CA ILE A 334 7.53 17.31 -7.96
C ILE A 334 8.99 17.53 -7.58
N ILE A 335 9.60 18.57 -8.16
CA ILE A 335 10.95 19.03 -7.87
C ILE A 335 10.85 20.45 -7.29
N ASP A 336 11.66 20.78 -6.28
CA ASP A 336 11.67 22.10 -5.65
C ASP A 336 12.49 23.15 -6.43
N LYS A 337 12.49 24.36 -5.91
CA LYS A 337 13.17 25.53 -6.50
C LYS A 337 14.69 25.37 -6.59
N GLU A 338 15.27 24.55 -5.74
CA GLU A 338 16.71 24.21 -5.70
C GLU A 338 17.08 23.03 -6.60
N GLY A 339 16.09 22.38 -7.24
CA GLY A 339 16.28 21.20 -8.07
C GLY A 339 16.36 19.92 -7.27
N LYS A 340 15.77 19.88 -6.07
CA LYS A 340 15.69 18.69 -5.23
C LYS A 340 14.31 18.05 -5.34
N ILE A 341 14.25 16.75 -5.15
CA ILE A 341 13.00 15.99 -5.17
C ILE A 341 12.13 16.39 -3.97
N VAL A 342 10.92 16.87 -4.22
CA VAL A 342 9.83 16.95 -3.24
C VAL A 342 9.14 15.59 -3.15
N SER A 343 8.78 15.05 -4.30
CA SER A 343 8.24 13.70 -4.44
C SER A 343 8.49 13.17 -5.85
N ALA A 344 9.12 12.01 -5.97
CA ALA A 344 9.22 11.28 -7.22
C ALA A 344 8.00 10.38 -7.49
N PHE A 345 7.05 10.34 -6.55
CA PHE A 345 5.84 9.52 -6.54
C PHE A 345 4.68 10.34 -5.96
N ALA A 346 4.45 11.54 -6.50
CA ALA A 346 3.38 12.41 -6.05
C ALA A 346 1.99 11.82 -6.35
N PRO A 347 0.98 12.18 -5.57
CA PRO A 347 -0.41 11.79 -5.83
C PRO A 347 -0.86 12.23 -7.22
N SER A 348 -1.87 11.54 -7.77
CA SER A 348 -2.45 11.94 -9.07
C SER A 348 -3.41 13.13 -8.92
N PRO A 349 -3.67 13.91 -9.99
CA PRO A 349 -4.72 14.90 -10.01
C PRO A 349 -6.07 14.34 -9.56
N GLY A 350 -6.79 15.10 -8.73
CA GLY A 350 -8.01 14.67 -8.06
C GLY A 350 -7.80 13.63 -6.94
N ASN A 351 -6.55 13.38 -6.54
CA ASN A 351 -6.19 12.42 -5.49
C ASN A 351 -5.08 12.92 -4.56
N GLY A 352 -4.98 14.23 -4.32
CA GLY A 352 -4.03 14.81 -3.38
C GLY A 352 -2.88 15.61 -4.03
N LEU A 353 -2.78 15.66 -5.38
CA LEU A 353 -1.74 16.45 -6.05
C LEU A 353 -1.94 17.94 -5.82
N GLU A 354 -3.19 18.42 -5.89
CA GLU A 354 -3.54 19.81 -5.69
C GLU A 354 -3.23 20.27 -4.27
N GLU A 355 -3.66 19.50 -3.29
CA GLU A 355 -3.39 19.76 -1.88
C GLU A 355 -1.89 19.83 -1.59
N MET A 356 -1.11 18.95 -2.21
CA MET A 356 0.35 18.94 -2.09
C MET A 356 0.98 20.21 -2.70
N ILE A 357 0.48 20.66 -3.86
CA ILE A 357 0.92 21.90 -4.49
C ILE A 357 0.56 23.12 -3.63
N GLU A 358 -0.65 23.17 -3.08
CA GLU A 358 -1.09 24.25 -2.19
C GLU A 358 -0.21 24.37 -0.93
N GLU A 359 0.20 23.23 -0.36
CA GLU A 359 1.13 23.21 0.79
C GLU A 359 2.51 23.78 0.42
N LEU A 360 3.01 23.52 -0.80
CA LEU A 360 4.31 24.00 -1.24
C LEU A 360 4.32 25.50 -1.59
N LEU A 361 3.17 26.05 -1.91
CA LEU A 361 3.04 27.46 -2.32
C LEU A 361 2.65 28.39 -1.16
N LYS A 362 2.38 27.86 0.05
CA LYS A 362 2.20 28.64 1.29
C LYS A 362 3.50 29.21 1.78
#